data_12b2263939344bc05b791ca2687c3e7c
#
_entry.id   12b2263939344bc05b791ca2687c3e7c
#
_cell.length_a   1.000
_cell.length_b   1.000
_cell.length_c   1.000
_cell.angle_alpha   90.00
_cell.angle_beta   90.00
_cell.angle_gamma   90.00
#
_symmetry.space_group_name_H-M   'P 1'
#
loop_
_entity.id
_entity.type
_entity.pdbx_description
1 polymer ?
#
loop_
_entity_poly.entity_id
_entity_poly.type
_entity_poly.pdbx_seq_one_letter_code
_entity_poly.pdbx_strand_id
1 'polypeptide(L)' 'MAKYKLVNSPITNALCGIHDTETNTSIPLAEDNTDYQEYLAWVAEGNTADPADE' A
#
# COMPACT_ATOMS: atom_id res chain seq x y z
N MET A 1 -11.29 1.51 -9.50
CA MET A 1 -10.12 2.04 -8.79
C MET A 1 -9.82 1.18 -7.58
N ALA A 2 -8.56 0.91 -7.34
CA ALA A 2 -8.19 0.10 -6.17
C ALA A 2 -8.25 0.95 -4.91
N LYS A 3 -8.55 0.30 -3.81
CA LYS A 3 -8.58 0.96 -2.51
C LYS A 3 -7.18 1.41 -2.07
N TYR A 4 -6.16 0.65 -2.48
CA TYR A 4 -4.77 0.92 -2.08
C TYR A 4 -3.93 1.20 -3.30
N LYS A 5 -2.88 1.98 -3.09
CA LYS A 5 -1.93 2.31 -4.13
C LYS A 5 -0.51 2.15 -3.58
N LEU A 6 0.36 1.55 -4.36
CA LEU A 6 1.75 1.38 -3.96
C LEU A 6 2.49 2.70 -4.02
N VAL A 7 3.48 2.87 -3.13
CA VAL A 7 4.30 4.08 -3.09
C VAL A 7 5.76 3.68 -3.18
N ASN A 8 6.48 4.25 -4.13
CA ASN A 8 7.91 3.99 -4.31
C ASN A 8 8.74 5.13 -3.77
N SER A 9 9.94 4.79 -3.25
CA SER A 9 10.89 5.80 -2.86
C SER A 9 11.49 6.44 -4.12
N PRO A 10 11.54 7.77 -4.22
CA PRO A 10 12.14 8.42 -5.39
C PRO A 10 13.67 8.26 -5.44
N ILE A 11 14.28 7.86 -4.34
CA ILE A 11 15.73 7.72 -4.27
C ILE A 11 16.17 6.34 -4.73
N THR A 12 15.53 5.28 -4.20
CA THR A 12 15.94 3.91 -4.51
C THR A 12 15.03 3.25 -5.53
N ASN A 13 13.90 3.88 -5.85
CA ASN A 13 12.89 3.33 -6.76
C ASN A 13 12.38 1.98 -6.26
N ALA A 14 12.38 1.79 -4.95
CA ALA A 14 11.90 0.57 -4.32
C ALA A 14 10.59 0.87 -3.57
N LEU A 15 9.82 -0.19 -3.31
CA LEU A 15 8.55 -0.02 -2.61
C LEU A 15 8.79 0.58 -1.22
N CYS A 16 8.20 1.73 -0.99
CA CYS A 16 8.37 2.47 0.26
C CYS A 16 7.21 2.25 1.23
N GLY A 17 6.00 2.08 0.70
CA GLY A 17 4.84 1.89 1.55
C GLY A 17 3.58 1.76 0.71
N ILE A 18 2.46 1.89 1.39
CA ILE A 18 1.14 1.76 0.77
C ILE A 18 0.36 3.05 1.06
N HIS A 19 -0.42 3.49 0.10
CA HIS A 19 -1.30 4.64 0.28
C HIS A 19 -2.75 4.17 0.22
N ASP A 20 -3.51 4.43 1.30
CA ASP A 20 -4.93 4.15 1.32
C ASP A 20 -5.65 5.33 0.70
N THR A 21 -6.17 5.12 -0.52
CA THR A 21 -6.80 6.22 -1.26
C THR A 21 -8.18 6.57 -0.71
N GLU A 22 -8.77 5.68 0.07
CA GLU A 22 -10.10 5.92 0.62
C GLU A 22 -10.05 6.90 1.78
N THR A 23 -9.06 6.75 2.66
CA THR A 23 -8.90 7.62 3.82
C THR A 23 -7.72 8.58 3.65
N ASN A 24 -6.98 8.47 2.55
CA ASN A 24 -5.82 9.29 2.26
C ASN A 24 -4.75 9.12 3.35
N THR A 25 -4.49 7.88 3.72
CA THR A 25 -3.58 7.53 4.80
C THR A 25 -2.36 6.81 4.25
N SER A 26 -1.19 7.13 4.78
CA SER A 26 0.04 6.43 4.44
C SER A 26 0.22 5.24 5.37
N ILE A 27 0.54 4.08 4.80
CA ILE A 27 0.69 2.85 5.55
C ILE A 27 2.13 2.35 5.40
N PRO A 28 2.89 2.22 6.50
CA PRO A 28 4.25 1.70 6.41
C PRO A 28 4.25 0.19 6.17
N LEU A 29 5.37 -0.33 5.66
CA LEU A 29 5.53 -1.76 5.45
C LEU A 29 5.98 -2.42 6.75
N ALA A 30 5.15 -2.36 7.77
CA ALA A 30 5.45 -2.92 9.08
C ALA A 30 4.41 -3.97 9.43
N GLU A 31 4.86 -5.19 9.66
CA GLU A 31 3.94 -6.32 9.87
C GLU A 31 3.10 -6.18 11.14
N ASP A 32 3.57 -5.42 12.11
CA ASP A 32 2.81 -5.19 13.32
C ASP A 32 1.92 -3.96 13.24
N ASN A 33 1.86 -3.33 12.07
CA ASN A 33 0.95 -2.20 11.84
C ASN A 33 -0.41 -2.76 11.40
N THR A 34 -1.48 -2.35 12.10
CA THR A 34 -2.82 -2.88 11.82
C THR A 34 -3.27 -2.55 10.40
N ASP A 35 -2.99 -1.34 9.94
CA ASP A 35 -3.40 -0.94 8.60
C ASP A 35 -2.70 -1.79 7.53
N TYR A 36 -1.44 -2.11 7.76
CA TYR A 36 -0.72 -2.96 6.84
C TYR A 36 -1.29 -4.37 6.81
N GLN A 37 -1.68 -4.88 7.97
CA GLN A 37 -2.31 -6.20 8.04
C GLN A 37 -3.63 -6.22 7.30
N GLU A 38 -4.40 -5.14 7.39
CA GLU A 38 -5.65 -5.04 6.65
C GLU A 38 -5.40 -5.02 5.15
N TYR A 39 -4.33 -4.34 4.73
CA TYR A 39 -3.94 -4.35 3.34
C TYR A 39 -3.60 -5.76 2.87
N LEU A 40 -2.84 -6.49 3.66
CA LEU A 40 -2.46 -7.86 3.29
C LEU A 40 -3.68 -8.76 3.18
N ALA A 41 -4.65 -8.62 4.08
CA ALA A 41 -5.88 -9.39 4.01
C ALA A 41 -6.68 -9.05 2.75
N TRP A 42 -6.69 -7.76 2.39
CA TRP A 42 -7.39 -7.32 1.20
C TRP A 42 -6.76 -7.93 -0.06
N VAL A 43 -5.44 -7.97 -0.12
CA VAL A 43 -4.74 -8.58 -1.25
C VAL A 43 -5.00 -10.10 -1.28
N ALA A 44 -5.05 -10.73 -0.12
CA ALA A 44 -5.29 -12.17 -0.04
C ALA A 44 -6.67 -12.55 -0.55
N GLU A 45 -7.60 -11.60 -0.60
CA GLU A 45 -8.92 -11.86 -1.16
C GLU A 45 -8.93 -11.86 -2.69
N GLY A 46 -7.80 -11.59 -3.31
CA GLY A 46 -7.70 -11.57 -4.76
C GLY A 46 -7.65 -10.17 -5.36
N ASN A 47 -7.47 -9.15 -4.53
CA ASN A 47 -7.41 -7.78 -5.00
C ASN A 47 -5.98 -7.39 -5.35
N THR A 48 -5.84 -6.35 -6.16
CA THR A 48 -4.52 -5.85 -6.58
C THR A 48 -4.48 -4.35 -6.37
N ALA A 49 -3.46 -3.87 -5.67
CA ALA A 49 -3.27 -2.44 -5.47
C ALA A 49 -2.80 -1.78 -6.76
N ASP A 50 -3.12 -0.50 -6.92
CA ASP A 50 -2.64 0.24 -8.07
C ASP A 50 -1.12 0.37 -8.02
N PRO A 51 -0.45 0.34 -9.17
CA PRO A 51 1.00 0.51 -9.19
C PRO A 51 1.40 1.91 -8.76
N ALA A 52 2.64 2.04 -8.29
CA ALA A 52 3.14 3.34 -7.88
C ALA A 52 3.30 4.25 -9.11
N ASP A 53 2.99 5.51 -8.93
CA ASP A 53 3.15 6.49 -9.98
C ASP A 53 4.55 7.10 -10.01
N GLU A 54 5.42 6.52 -9.30
CA GLU A 54 6.74 7.01 -9.04
C GLU A 54 6.79 8.34 -8.31
#